data_6f667b8f27efe0d797e99615345b4618
#
_entry.id   6f667b8f27efe0d797e99615345b4618
#
_cell.length_a   1.000
_cell.length_b   1.000
_cell.length_c   1.000
_cell.angle_alpha   90.00
_cell.angle_beta   90.00
_cell.angle_gamma   90.00
#
_symmetry.space_group_name_H-M   'P 1'
#
loop_
_entity.id
_entity.type
_entity.pdbx_description
1 polymer ?
#
loop_
_entity_poly.entity_id
_entity_poly.type
_entity_poly.pdbx_seq_one_letter_code
_entity_poly.pdbx_strand_id
1 'polypeptide(L)'
;MSEITIRPFKPEDLPRLQDIAVRAWIPIYEERKRLIGEVLFNQLFPTGSECKREQIRAFADQTPEHMIVAEDGEGCPVGFATFYINQENRIGTLCNNAVDKTSGLKGVGQALYAEVFRRLKEAGMEVVQVNTGLDDAHAPARRAYERAGFDPVGIESVTYYKKL
;
A
#
# COMPACT_ATOMS: atom_id res chain seq x y z
N MET A 1 -8.52 -11.37 -22.42
CA MET A 1 -7.86 -11.08 -21.13
C MET A 1 -8.09 -9.61 -20.87
N SER A 2 -8.65 -9.26 -19.73
CA SER A 2 -8.84 -7.83 -19.38
C SER A 2 -7.46 -7.19 -19.26
N GLU A 3 -7.20 -6.21 -20.09
CA GLU A 3 -5.93 -5.50 -20.15
C GLU A 3 -5.78 -4.63 -18.88
N ILE A 4 -4.62 -4.69 -18.22
CA ILE A 4 -4.27 -3.82 -17.10
C ILE A 4 -3.32 -2.77 -17.63
N THR A 5 -3.67 -1.50 -17.48
CA THR A 5 -2.81 -0.38 -17.82
C THR A 5 -2.32 0.32 -16.55
N ILE A 6 -1.01 0.60 -16.48
CA ILE A 6 -0.44 1.38 -15.38
C ILE A 6 -0.14 2.79 -15.88
N ARG A 7 -0.61 3.78 -15.14
CA ARG A 7 -0.43 5.20 -15.47
C ARG A 7 -0.15 6.07 -14.25
N PRO A 8 0.31 7.31 -14.44
CA PRO A 8 0.37 8.29 -13.35
C PRO A 8 -1.00 8.54 -12.73
N PHE A 9 -0.99 8.91 -11.46
CA PHE A 9 -2.17 9.40 -10.75
C PHE A 9 -2.74 10.67 -11.39
N LYS A 10 -4.06 10.81 -11.32
CA LYS A 10 -4.80 12.03 -11.67
C LYS A 10 -5.72 12.41 -10.49
N PRO A 11 -5.97 13.72 -10.24
CA PRO A 11 -6.80 14.16 -9.12
C PRO A 11 -8.19 13.51 -9.05
N GLU A 12 -8.80 13.24 -10.21
CA GLU A 12 -10.10 12.57 -10.30
C GLU A 12 -10.10 11.11 -9.80
N ASP A 13 -8.93 10.46 -9.70
CA ASP A 13 -8.82 9.10 -9.17
C ASP A 13 -8.99 9.04 -7.66
N LEU A 14 -8.70 10.13 -6.96
CA LEU A 14 -8.54 10.16 -5.51
C LEU A 14 -9.71 9.52 -4.75
N PRO A 15 -10.99 9.82 -5.02
CA PRO A 15 -12.10 9.19 -4.30
C PRO A 15 -12.10 7.66 -4.44
N ARG A 16 -11.83 7.16 -5.64
CA ARG A 16 -11.79 5.72 -5.92
C ARG A 16 -10.61 5.04 -5.22
N LEU A 17 -9.42 5.65 -5.23
CA LEU A 17 -8.24 5.12 -4.56
C LEU A 17 -8.43 5.10 -3.04
N GLN A 18 -9.08 6.10 -2.47
CA GLN A 18 -9.46 6.13 -1.07
C GLN A 18 -10.38 4.96 -0.70
N ASP A 19 -11.40 4.67 -1.52
CA ASP A 19 -12.29 3.54 -1.30
C ASP A 19 -11.57 2.19 -1.40
N ILE A 20 -10.67 2.03 -2.36
CA ILE A 20 -9.82 0.84 -2.49
C ILE A 20 -8.93 0.68 -1.24
N ALA A 21 -8.31 1.77 -0.79
CA ALA A 21 -7.46 1.75 0.40
C ALA A 21 -8.26 1.34 1.64
N VAL A 22 -9.36 2.01 1.95
CA VAL A 22 -10.19 1.68 3.12
C VAL A 22 -10.55 0.19 3.13
N ARG A 23 -11.07 -0.32 2.01
CA ARG A 23 -11.48 -1.74 1.90
C ARG A 23 -10.31 -2.70 2.06
N ALA A 24 -9.16 -2.39 1.48
CA ALA A 24 -7.98 -3.24 1.58
C ALA A 24 -7.43 -3.34 3.01
N TRP A 25 -7.60 -2.29 3.83
CA TRP A 25 -7.11 -2.23 5.20
C TRP A 25 -8.11 -2.72 6.25
N ILE A 26 -9.40 -2.94 5.92
CA ILE A 26 -10.39 -3.49 6.87
C ILE A 26 -9.87 -4.74 7.59
N PRO A 27 -9.40 -5.81 6.92
CA PRO A 27 -8.94 -7.01 7.61
C PRO A 27 -7.77 -6.76 8.57
N ILE A 28 -6.90 -5.80 8.24
CA ILE A 28 -5.75 -5.42 9.07
C ILE A 28 -6.22 -4.76 10.36
N TYR A 29 -7.19 -3.85 10.27
CA TYR A 29 -7.73 -3.16 11.46
C TYR A 29 -8.59 -4.09 12.31
N GLU A 30 -9.33 -5.02 11.71
CA GLU A 30 -10.07 -6.06 12.42
C GLU A 30 -9.13 -6.98 13.21
N GLU A 31 -8.06 -7.47 12.58
CA GLU A 31 -7.04 -8.29 13.24
C GLU A 31 -6.35 -7.50 14.38
N ARG A 32 -6.02 -6.24 14.14
CA ARG A 32 -5.44 -5.39 15.18
C ARG A 32 -6.37 -5.23 16.37
N LYS A 33 -7.68 -4.98 16.12
CA LYS A 33 -8.71 -4.92 17.17
C LYS A 33 -8.79 -6.23 17.98
N ARG A 34 -8.71 -7.37 17.29
CA ARG A 34 -8.68 -8.69 17.92
C ARG A 34 -7.47 -8.88 18.84
N LEU A 35 -6.29 -8.44 18.39
CA LEU A 35 -5.04 -8.63 19.13
C LEU A 35 -4.91 -7.74 20.37
N ILE A 36 -5.30 -6.46 20.28
CA ILE A 36 -5.09 -5.49 21.36
C ILE A 36 -6.36 -5.22 22.19
N GLY A 37 -7.50 -5.73 21.76
CA GLY A 37 -8.80 -5.52 22.40
C GLY A 37 -9.47 -4.20 22.00
N GLU A 38 -10.80 -4.16 22.15
CA GLU A 38 -11.64 -3.05 21.66
C GLU A 38 -11.33 -1.70 22.31
N VAL A 39 -11.10 -1.68 23.62
CA VAL A 39 -10.85 -0.44 24.37
C VAL A 39 -9.59 0.24 23.85
N LEU A 40 -8.49 -0.49 23.81
CA LEU A 40 -7.21 0.05 23.35
C LEU A 40 -7.25 0.37 21.84
N PHE A 41 -7.92 -0.47 21.07
CA PHE A 41 -8.10 -0.23 19.64
C PHE A 41 -8.81 1.10 19.38
N ASN A 42 -9.93 1.38 20.04
CA ASN A 42 -10.70 2.59 19.87
C ASN A 42 -9.94 3.86 20.30
N GLN A 43 -9.04 3.73 21.30
CA GLN A 43 -8.16 4.83 21.70
C GLN A 43 -7.08 5.14 20.66
N LEU A 44 -6.49 4.11 20.07
CA LEU A 44 -5.39 4.26 19.10
C LEU A 44 -5.87 4.51 17.66
N PHE A 45 -7.00 3.94 17.29
CA PHE A 45 -7.53 3.92 15.93
C PHE A 45 -9.03 4.27 15.90
N PRO A 46 -9.43 5.46 16.34
CA PRO A 46 -10.84 5.82 16.51
C PRO A 46 -11.65 5.76 15.20
N THR A 47 -11.00 5.90 14.07
CA THR A 47 -11.64 5.83 12.74
C THR A 47 -11.36 4.52 12.00
N GLY A 48 -10.63 3.58 12.62
CA GLY A 48 -10.26 2.31 11.99
C GLY A 48 -9.61 2.50 10.62
N SER A 49 -10.04 1.74 9.63
CA SER A 49 -9.52 1.82 8.26
C SER A 49 -9.86 3.12 7.52
N GLU A 50 -10.83 3.90 7.99
CA GLU A 50 -11.20 5.20 7.38
C GLU A 50 -10.06 6.22 7.42
N CYS A 51 -9.10 6.09 8.37
CA CYS A 51 -7.90 6.93 8.38
C CYS A 51 -7.09 6.84 7.08
N LYS A 52 -7.28 5.78 6.30
CA LYS A 52 -6.59 5.62 5.01
C LYS A 52 -7.02 6.69 3.99
N ARG A 53 -8.24 7.22 4.07
CA ARG A 53 -8.67 8.30 3.19
C ARG A 53 -7.76 9.52 3.33
N GLU A 54 -7.48 9.93 4.57
CA GLU A 54 -6.60 11.07 4.83
C GLU A 54 -5.15 10.78 4.45
N GLN A 55 -4.67 9.57 4.71
CA GLN A 55 -3.30 9.18 4.32
C GLN A 55 -3.10 9.23 2.81
N ILE A 56 -4.05 8.71 2.02
CA ILE A 56 -3.96 8.75 0.56
C ILE A 56 -4.11 10.17 0.03
N ARG A 57 -5.02 10.97 0.61
CA ARG A 57 -5.16 12.41 0.29
C ARG A 57 -3.85 13.15 0.54
N ALA A 58 -3.29 13.03 1.75
CA ALA A 58 -2.05 13.71 2.12
C ALA A 58 -0.89 13.35 1.17
N PHE A 59 -0.83 12.09 0.72
CA PHE A 59 0.17 11.66 -0.25
C PHE A 59 -0.06 12.31 -1.62
N ALA A 60 -1.32 12.33 -2.09
CA ALA A 60 -1.71 12.96 -3.35
C ALA A 60 -1.47 14.48 -3.36
N ASP A 61 -1.63 15.14 -2.22
CA ASP A 61 -1.40 16.58 -2.09
C ASP A 61 0.10 16.93 -2.03
N GLN A 62 0.94 16.03 -1.49
CA GLN A 62 2.37 16.31 -1.27
C GLN A 62 3.26 15.81 -2.41
N THR A 63 3.00 14.61 -2.93
CA THR A 63 3.85 13.94 -3.93
C THR A 63 3.02 13.16 -4.96
N PRO A 64 2.11 13.81 -5.70
CA PRO A 64 1.25 13.12 -6.69
C PRO A 64 2.05 12.40 -7.77
N GLU A 65 3.25 12.88 -8.12
CA GLU A 65 4.17 12.27 -9.09
C GLU A 65 4.70 10.91 -8.63
N HIS A 66 4.65 10.63 -7.33
CA HIS A 66 5.03 9.35 -6.73
C HIS A 66 3.84 8.41 -6.50
N MET A 67 2.72 8.68 -7.19
CA MET A 67 1.56 7.81 -7.21
C MET A 67 1.32 7.25 -8.60
N ILE A 68 1.02 5.96 -8.67
CA ILE A 68 0.62 5.27 -9.89
C ILE A 68 -0.68 4.53 -9.69
N VAL A 69 -1.44 4.40 -10.77
CA VAL A 69 -2.76 3.80 -10.79
C VAL A 69 -2.78 2.67 -11.80
N ALA A 70 -3.33 1.54 -11.41
CA ALA A 70 -3.72 0.47 -12.33
C ALA A 70 -5.18 0.66 -12.70
N GLU A 71 -5.47 0.66 -13.97
CA GLU A 71 -6.84 0.68 -14.51
C GLU A 71 -7.13 -0.57 -15.34
N ASP A 72 -8.40 -0.93 -15.42
CA ASP A 72 -8.88 -2.01 -16.27
C ASP A 72 -9.07 -1.54 -17.72
N GLY A 73 -9.56 -2.44 -18.58
CA GLY A 73 -9.81 -2.14 -20.00
C GLY A 73 -10.90 -1.10 -20.27
N GLU A 74 -11.66 -0.69 -19.24
CA GLU A 74 -12.66 0.38 -19.30
C GLU A 74 -12.13 1.71 -18.74
N GLY A 75 -10.88 1.73 -18.28
CA GLY A 75 -10.26 2.91 -17.69
C GLY A 75 -10.62 3.15 -16.21
N CYS A 76 -11.23 2.16 -15.55
CA CYS A 76 -11.58 2.28 -14.13
C CYS A 76 -10.39 1.94 -13.24
N PRO A 77 -10.06 2.76 -12.21
CA PRO A 77 -9.01 2.42 -11.26
C PRO A 77 -9.35 1.16 -10.45
N VAL A 78 -8.44 0.17 -10.50
CA VAL A 78 -8.54 -1.13 -9.82
C VAL A 78 -7.41 -1.37 -8.84
N GLY A 79 -6.45 -0.47 -8.75
CA GLY A 79 -5.35 -0.53 -7.80
C GLY A 79 -4.46 0.69 -7.88
N PHE A 80 -3.60 0.85 -6.89
CA PHE A 80 -2.61 1.92 -6.86
C PHE A 80 -1.37 1.51 -6.06
N ALA A 81 -0.29 2.22 -6.27
CA ALA A 81 0.90 2.19 -5.44
C ALA A 81 1.46 3.60 -5.26
N THR A 82 2.03 3.85 -4.09
CA THR A 82 2.76 5.07 -3.76
C THR A 82 4.19 4.71 -3.36
N PHE A 83 5.13 5.61 -3.61
CA PHE A 83 6.53 5.37 -3.31
C PHE A 83 7.26 6.66 -2.97
N TYR A 84 8.36 6.55 -2.23
CA TYR A 84 9.29 7.65 -1.96
C TYR A 84 10.65 7.38 -2.57
N ILE A 85 11.36 8.48 -2.86
CA ILE A 85 12.71 8.48 -3.39
C ILE A 85 13.60 9.18 -2.36
N ASN A 86 14.63 8.49 -1.88
CA ASN A 86 15.67 9.11 -1.05
C ASN A 86 16.98 9.14 -1.84
N GLN A 87 17.34 10.31 -2.35
CA GLN A 87 18.54 10.52 -3.16
C GLN A 87 19.82 10.41 -2.35
N GLU A 88 19.78 10.71 -1.05
CA GLU A 88 20.95 10.72 -0.19
C GLU A 88 21.53 9.31 -0.01
N ASN A 89 20.67 8.33 0.27
CA ASN A 89 21.07 6.94 0.45
C ASN A 89 20.72 6.02 -0.74
N ARG A 90 20.12 6.58 -1.79
CA ARG A 90 19.71 5.88 -3.02
C ARG A 90 18.74 4.72 -2.78
N ILE A 91 17.86 4.88 -1.79
CA ILE A 91 16.83 3.90 -1.45
C ILE A 91 15.46 4.42 -1.87
N GLY A 92 14.75 3.65 -2.66
CA GLY A 92 13.33 3.85 -2.91
C GLY A 92 12.49 3.10 -1.87
N THR A 93 11.36 3.67 -1.47
CA THR A 93 10.45 3.01 -0.52
C THR A 93 9.08 2.83 -1.17
N LEU A 94 8.64 1.57 -1.34
CA LEU A 94 7.27 1.26 -1.68
C LEU A 94 6.40 1.47 -0.42
N CYS A 95 5.38 2.32 -0.55
CA CYS A 95 4.55 2.75 0.58
C CYS A 95 3.13 2.13 0.53
N ASN A 96 2.09 2.97 0.48
CA ASN A 96 0.72 2.47 0.38
C ASN A 96 0.50 1.84 -0.99
N ASN A 97 0.00 0.61 -1.00
CA ASN A 97 -0.41 -0.05 -2.23
C ASN A 97 -1.62 -0.93 -1.94
N ALA A 98 -2.57 -0.97 -2.86
CA ALA A 98 -3.77 -1.76 -2.72
C ALA A 98 -4.36 -2.11 -4.09
N VAL A 99 -5.06 -3.23 -4.13
CA VAL A 99 -5.78 -3.72 -5.30
C VAL A 99 -7.24 -3.94 -4.92
N ASP A 100 -8.14 -3.53 -5.78
CA ASP A 100 -9.56 -3.86 -5.65
C ASP A 100 -9.79 -5.35 -5.96
N LYS A 101 -9.95 -6.14 -4.91
CA LYS A 101 -10.21 -7.58 -5.04
C LYS A 101 -11.53 -7.88 -5.74
N THR A 102 -12.47 -6.93 -5.76
CA THR A 102 -13.78 -7.12 -6.42
C THR A 102 -13.71 -7.00 -7.94
N SER A 103 -12.63 -6.44 -8.48
CA SER A 103 -12.40 -6.38 -9.94
C SER A 103 -12.21 -7.75 -10.58
N GLY A 104 -11.83 -8.77 -9.79
CA GLY A 104 -11.52 -10.11 -10.29
C GLY A 104 -10.23 -10.20 -11.12
N LEU A 105 -9.54 -9.09 -11.36
CA LEU A 105 -8.31 -9.04 -12.15
C LEU A 105 -7.13 -9.63 -11.38
N LYS A 106 -6.32 -10.42 -12.08
CA LYS A 106 -5.10 -11.03 -11.55
C LYS A 106 -3.87 -10.27 -12.03
N GLY A 107 -2.82 -10.26 -11.19
CA GLY A 107 -1.53 -9.65 -11.58
C GLY A 107 -1.45 -8.14 -11.38
N VAL A 108 -2.52 -7.45 -10.99
CA VAL A 108 -2.54 -5.99 -10.79
C VAL A 108 -1.42 -5.52 -9.85
N GLY A 109 -1.26 -6.17 -8.69
CA GLY A 109 -0.19 -5.81 -7.73
C GLY A 109 1.21 -5.98 -8.30
N GLN A 110 1.46 -7.07 -9.05
CA GLN A 110 2.77 -7.31 -9.67
C GLN A 110 3.06 -6.28 -10.78
N ALA A 111 2.05 -5.89 -11.57
CA ALA A 111 2.19 -4.84 -12.57
C ALA A 111 2.53 -3.47 -11.94
N LEU A 112 1.86 -3.13 -10.83
CA LEU A 112 2.17 -1.93 -10.04
C LEU A 112 3.61 -1.96 -9.51
N TYR A 113 4.06 -3.08 -8.94
CA TYR A 113 5.43 -3.20 -8.41
C TYR A 113 6.48 -3.08 -9.52
N ALA A 114 6.26 -3.74 -10.66
CA ALA A 114 7.17 -3.65 -11.80
C ALA A 114 7.35 -2.18 -12.27
N GLU A 115 6.26 -1.41 -12.34
CA GLU A 115 6.32 -0.01 -12.72
C GLU A 115 6.99 0.86 -11.64
N VAL A 116 6.73 0.61 -10.34
CA VAL A 116 7.45 1.30 -9.25
C VAL A 116 8.96 1.04 -9.36
N PHE A 117 9.36 -0.23 -9.54
CA PHE A 117 10.78 -0.59 -9.66
C PHE A 117 11.44 0.08 -10.88
N ARG A 118 10.74 0.13 -12.01
CA ARG A 118 11.23 0.83 -13.21
C ARG A 118 11.47 2.32 -12.90
N ARG A 119 10.49 3.01 -12.31
CA ARG A 119 10.60 4.43 -11.95
C ARG A 119 11.71 4.71 -10.94
N LEU A 120 11.81 3.90 -9.90
CA LEU A 120 12.86 4.02 -8.89
C LEU A 120 14.25 3.82 -9.51
N LYS A 121 14.41 2.84 -10.39
CA LYS A 121 15.66 2.60 -11.11
C LYS A 121 16.02 3.77 -12.01
N GLU A 122 15.07 4.33 -12.74
CA GLU A 122 15.28 5.52 -13.58
C GLU A 122 15.64 6.76 -12.76
N ALA A 123 15.11 6.87 -11.53
CA ALA A 123 15.48 7.92 -10.58
C ALA A 123 16.83 7.67 -9.88
N GLY A 124 17.57 6.61 -10.25
CA GLY A 124 18.90 6.31 -9.72
C GLY A 124 18.91 5.59 -8.37
N MET A 125 17.79 5.01 -7.96
CA MET A 125 17.75 4.21 -6.73
C MET A 125 18.45 2.87 -6.96
N GLU A 126 19.21 2.42 -5.95
CA GLU A 126 19.96 1.14 -5.99
C GLU A 126 19.21 0.04 -5.24
N VAL A 127 18.38 0.43 -4.28
CA VAL A 127 17.63 -0.49 -3.42
C VAL A 127 16.18 -0.03 -3.34
N VAL A 128 15.27 -0.99 -3.27
CA VAL A 128 13.86 -0.75 -2.94
C VAL A 128 13.56 -1.46 -1.63
N GLN A 129 12.97 -0.74 -0.68
CA GLN A 129 12.47 -1.32 0.56
C GLN A 129 10.94 -1.23 0.64
N VAL A 130 10.36 -2.12 1.43
CA VAL A 130 8.95 -2.09 1.83
C VAL A 130 8.81 -2.61 3.24
N ASN A 131 7.95 -1.99 4.05
CA ASN A 131 7.63 -2.44 5.40
C ASN A 131 6.21 -2.98 5.45
N THR A 132 6.01 -4.06 6.21
CA THR A 132 4.69 -4.66 6.41
C THR A 132 4.61 -5.33 7.78
N GLY A 133 3.39 -5.60 8.24
CA GLY A 133 3.17 -6.26 9.52
C GLY A 133 3.51 -7.76 9.50
N LEU A 134 3.79 -8.30 10.68
CA LEU A 134 4.05 -9.74 10.89
C LEU A 134 2.77 -10.53 11.23
N ASP A 135 1.65 -9.83 11.52
CA ASP A 135 0.37 -10.48 11.79
C ASP A 135 -0.20 -11.19 10.55
N ASP A 136 -1.22 -12.03 10.78
CA ASP A 136 -1.82 -12.86 9.73
C ASP A 136 -2.52 -12.04 8.64
N ALA A 137 -3.08 -10.88 9.00
CA ALA A 137 -3.76 -10.01 8.04
C ALA A 137 -2.79 -9.43 6.99
N HIS A 138 -1.50 -9.28 7.33
CA HIS A 138 -0.46 -8.85 6.39
C HIS A 138 0.18 -10.01 5.61
N ALA A 139 -0.14 -11.27 5.89
CA ALA A 139 0.44 -12.41 5.18
C ALA A 139 0.24 -12.34 3.63
N PRO A 140 -0.91 -11.88 3.10
CA PRO A 140 -1.05 -11.71 1.65
C PRO A 140 -0.06 -10.68 1.07
N ALA A 141 0.22 -9.59 1.80
CA ALA A 141 1.18 -8.57 1.38
C ALA A 141 2.61 -9.14 1.38
N ARG A 142 3.02 -9.84 2.46
CA ARG A 142 4.33 -10.51 2.51
C ARG A 142 4.55 -11.43 1.31
N ARG A 143 3.59 -12.33 1.02
CA ARG A 143 3.67 -13.20 -0.16
C ARG A 143 3.73 -12.45 -1.49
N ALA A 144 3.08 -11.29 -1.59
CA ALA A 144 3.13 -10.47 -2.80
C ALA A 144 4.50 -9.83 -2.99
N TYR A 145 5.13 -9.36 -1.92
CA TYR A 145 6.47 -8.78 -1.94
C TYR A 145 7.53 -9.85 -2.24
N GLU A 146 7.47 -11.00 -1.59
CA GLU A 146 8.38 -12.13 -1.88
C GLU A 146 8.29 -12.56 -3.36
N ARG A 147 7.07 -12.66 -3.92
CA ARG A 147 6.90 -12.93 -5.36
C ARG A 147 7.44 -11.83 -6.27
N ALA A 148 7.52 -10.60 -5.77
CA ALA A 148 8.13 -9.48 -6.50
C ALA A 148 9.65 -9.41 -6.36
N GLY A 149 10.25 -10.34 -5.60
CA GLY A 149 11.70 -10.45 -5.41
C GLY A 149 12.25 -9.73 -4.20
N PHE A 150 11.39 -9.31 -3.24
CA PHE A 150 11.89 -8.81 -1.96
C PHE A 150 12.32 -9.97 -1.05
N ASP A 151 13.47 -9.80 -0.41
CA ASP A 151 13.96 -10.71 0.62
C ASP A 151 13.56 -10.21 2.00
N PRO A 152 13.00 -11.06 2.89
CA PRO A 152 12.70 -10.67 4.26
C PRO A 152 13.99 -10.57 5.08
N VAL A 153 14.36 -9.35 5.52
CA VAL A 153 15.67 -9.09 6.15
C VAL A 153 15.62 -8.61 7.60
N GLY A 154 14.48 -8.59 8.26
CA GLY A 154 14.52 -8.23 9.67
C GLY A 154 13.19 -8.06 10.39
N ILE A 155 13.27 -8.17 11.71
CA ILE A 155 12.25 -7.77 12.68
C ILE A 155 12.81 -6.53 13.38
N GLU A 156 12.22 -5.35 13.15
CA GLU A 156 12.78 -4.08 13.64
C GLU A 156 12.25 -3.69 15.03
N SER A 157 11.02 -4.11 15.40
CA SER A 157 10.44 -3.70 16.68
C SER A 157 9.35 -4.63 17.20
N VAL A 158 9.17 -4.61 18.53
CA VAL A 158 8.00 -5.16 19.24
C VAL A 158 7.41 -4.06 20.09
N THR A 159 6.09 -3.86 20.01
CA THR A 159 5.37 -2.87 20.82
C THR A 159 4.67 -3.55 21.98
N TYR A 160 4.88 -3.03 23.20
CA TYR A 160 4.22 -3.50 24.43
C TYR A 160 3.19 -2.48 24.89
N TYR A 161 2.03 -2.97 25.31
CA TYR A 161 0.98 -2.17 25.94
C TYR A 161 0.72 -2.68 27.35
N LYS A 162 0.47 -1.76 28.29
CA LYS A 162 0.02 -2.07 29.66
C LYS A 162 -1.18 -1.20 29.97
N LYS A 163 -2.27 -1.84 30.37
CA LYS A 163 -3.42 -1.12 30.94
C LYS A 163 -3.05 -0.67 32.38
N LEU A 164 -3.33 0.60 32.71
CA LEU A 164 -3.14 1.18 34.04
C LEU A 164 -4.42 1.02 34.87
#